data_eb83e2d4887244fcc39da0160ddf8064
#
_entry.id   eb83e2d4887244fcc39da0160ddf8064
#
_cell.length_a   1.000
_cell.length_b   1.000
_cell.length_c   1.000
_cell.angle_alpha   90.00
_cell.angle_beta   90.00
_cell.angle_gamma   90.00
#
_symmetry.space_group_name_H-M   'P 1'
#
loop_
_entity.id
_entity.type
_entity.pdbx_description
1 polymer ?
#
loop_
_entity_poly.entity_id
_entity_poly.type
_entity_poly.pdbx_seq_one_letter_code
_entity_poly.pdbx_strand_id
1 'polypeptide(L)'
;MNRRELLAGGVKLMTAAALSSRVGANTGAAPILRRIPSSGEDLPVIGLGTSGPFEVGDSPAERAPLQAVLEAFFAAGSRLIDTSPMYSSAERVLGDLLTPAMHERAFLATKVWTRSERDGIEQMTHSAQLLKSARLDLIQVHNLLDLDTQLKTLNDWKAAGRVRYVGITHYTVNAQAELVRVIERHRLDFVQFNYSPVTRAAEQRLLPLAAERGVAVLVNRPFEDGALFTPVHGKPLPGWAAELEVTSWGQLALKFIISHPAVTCIIPATGKVAHLEDNLGAGRGRLPDARRRELIAQAFV
;
A
#
# COMPACT_ATOMS: atom_id res chain seq x y z
N MET A 1 -40.31 -32.83 67.63
CA MET A 1 -41.62 -32.16 67.34
C MET A 1 -41.36 -30.90 66.53
N ASN A 2 -41.83 -30.97 65.29
CA ASN A 2 -42.46 -29.91 64.47
C ASN A 2 -41.66 -28.71 64.06
N ARG A 3 -41.48 -28.66 62.77
CA ARG A 3 -42.16 -27.98 61.62
C ARG A 3 -41.48 -26.68 61.30
N ARG A 4 -40.86 -26.66 60.04
CA ARG A 4 -41.36 -26.06 58.79
C ARG A 4 -41.57 -24.54 58.90
N GLU A 5 -40.78 -23.80 58.16
CA GLU A 5 -41.36 -23.00 57.14
C GLU A 5 -40.25 -22.50 56.11
N LEU A 6 -40.60 -22.65 54.88
CA LEU A 6 -39.92 -22.17 53.71
C LEU A 6 -39.97 -20.61 53.62
N LEU A 7 -38.92 -19.99 53.25
CA LEU A 7 -39.02 -18.70 52.43
C LEU A 7 -38.07 -18.77 51.30
N ALA A 8 -38.66 -18.82 50.10
CA ALA A 8 -38.01 -18.71 48.81
C ALA A 8 -37.60 -17.27 48.58
N GLY A 9 -36.30 -17.03 48.44
CA GLY A 9 -35.74 -15.75 47.96
C GLY A 9 -35.15 -15.95 46.57
N GLY A 10 -35.93 -15.57 45.55
CA GLY A 10 -35.50 -15.67 44.16
C GLY A 10 -34.37 -14.67 43.84
N VAL A 11 -33.22 -15.21 43.51
CA VAL A 11 -32.11 -14.44 42.90
C VAL A 11 -32.44 -14.25 41.42
N LYS A 12 -32.81 -13.01 41.02
CA LYS A 12 -32.89 -12.63 39.62
C LYS A 12 -31.48 -12.48 39.06
N LEU A 13 -31.04 -13.47 38.30
CA LEU A 13 -29.87 -13.31 37.42
C LEU A 13 -30.20 -12.28 36.33
N MET A 14 -29.67 -11.08 36.45
CA MET A 14 -29.62 -10.12 35.33
C MET A 14 -28.46 -10.55 34.43
N THR A 15 -28.76 -11.24 33.34
CA THR A 15 -27.84 -11.42 32.21
C THR A 15 -27.69 -10.09 31.50
N ALA A 16 -26.59 -9.40 31.79
CA ALA A 16 -26.14 -8.27 30.97
C ALA A 16 -25.66 -8.80 29.62
N ALA A 17 -26.51 -8.69 28.62
CA ALA A 17 -26.09 -8.90 27.22
C ALA A 17 -25.14 -7.76 26.82
N ALA A 18 -23.85 -8.04 26.86
CA ALA A 18 -22.85 -7.16 26.21
C ALA A 18 -23.10 -7.16 24.71
N LEU A 19 -23.74 -6.11 24.23
CA LEU A 19 -23.74 -5.82 22.80
C LEU A 19 -22.31 -5.43 22.39
N SER A 20 -21.54 -6.43 21.97
CA SER A 20 -20.32 -6.20 21.22
C SER A 20 -20.75 -5.66 19.84
N SER A 21 -20.70 -4.34 19.67
CA SER A 21 -20.80 -3.72 18.36
C SER A 21 -19.56 -4.18 17.56
N ARG A 22 -19.71 -5.31 16.85
CA ARG A 22 -18.79 -5.65 15.77
C ARG A 22 -18.95 -4.57 14.71
N VAL A 23 -17.99 -3.65 14.63
CA VAL A 23 -17.78 -2.85 13.45
C VAL A 23 -17.49 -3.86 12.34
N GLY A 24 -18.51 -4.12 11.52
CA GLY A 24 -18.39 -5.04 10.40
C GLY A 24 -17.45 -4.45 9.37
N ALA A 25 -16.20 -4.90 9.34
CA ALA A 25 -15.42 -4.81 8.14
C ALA A 25 -16.25 -5.43 7.01
N ASN A 26 -16.35 -4.73 5.88
CA ASN A 26 -17.09 -5.21 4.70
C ASN A 26 -16.40 -6.48 4.15
N THR A 27 -16.68 -7.64 4.76
CA THR A 27 -16.02 -8.93 4.48
C THR A 27 -16.61 -9.65 3.28
N GLY A 28 -17.60 -9.06 2.58
CA GLY A 28 -18.38 -9.75 1.54
C GLY A 28 -17.81 -9.62 0.12
N ALA A 29 -17.18 -8.53 -0.26
CA ALA A 29 -16.69 -8.31 -1.63
C ALA A 29 -15.23 -8.76 -1.80
N ALA A 30 -14.91 -9.43 -2.93
CA ALA A 30 -13.53 -9.77 -3.27
C ALA A 30 -12.67 -8.51 -3.48
N PRO A 31 -11.35 -8.58 -3.21
CA PRO A 31 -10.44 -7.49 -3.52
C PRO A 31 -10.47 -7.14 -5.01
N ILE A 32 -10.43 -5.86 -5.31
CA ILE A 32 -10.24 -5.37 -6.69
C ILE A 32 -8.81 -5.71 -7.10
N LEU A 33 -8.65 -6.34 -8.26
CA LEU A 33 -7.36 -6.68 -8.84
C LEU A 33 -7.08 -5.79 -10.05
N ARG A 34 -5.80 -5.50 -10.28
CA ARG A 34 -5.31 -4.81 -11.46
C ARG A 34 -4.14 -5.58 -12.04
N ARG A 35 -4.16 -5.69 -13.36
CA ARG A 35 -3.14 -6.42 -14.10
C ARG A 35 -1.86 -5.61 -14.24
N ILE A 36 -0.71 -6.25 -14.03
CA ILE A 36 0.60 -5.73 -14.44
C ILE A 36 0.65 -5.88 -15.97
N PRO A 37 0.70 -4.78 -16.76
CA PRO A 37 0.57 -4.89 -18.21
C PRO A 37 1.66 -5.73 -18.88
N SER A 38 2.91 -5.66 -18.36
CA SER A 38 4.06 -6.36 -18.95
C SER A 38 4.03 -7.89 -18.79
N SER A 39 3.28 -8.43 -17.81
CA SER A 39 3.27 -9.86 -17.51
C SER A 39 1.86 -10.50 -17.54
N GLY A 40 0.82 -9.68 -17.38
CA GLY A 40 -0.54 -10.15 -17.18
C GLY A 40 -0.84 -10.65 -15.76
N GLU A 41 0.11 -10.54 -14.82
CA GLU A 41 -0.08 -10.91 -13.42
C GLU A 41 -1.02 -9.91 -12.71
N ASP A 42 -1.99 -10.44 -11.96
CA ASP A 42 -2.92 -9.60 -11.22
C ASP A 42 -2.37 -9.22 -9.83
N LEU A 43 -2.53 -7.95 -9.44
CA LEU A 43 -2.20 -7.44 -8.12
C LEU A 43 -3.45 -6.86 -7.44
N PRO A 44 -3.65 -7.10 -6.13
CA PRO A 44 -4.60 -6.32 -5.34
C PRO A 44 -4.25 -4.83 -5.39
N VAL A 45 -5.27 -3.98 -5.51
CA VAL A 45 -5.08 -2.53 -5.67
C VAL A 45 -4.56 -1.82 -4.42
N ILE A 46 -4.55 -2.50 -3.26
CA ILE A 46 -3.98 -1.99 -2.01
C ILE A 46 -2.79 -2.86 -1.63
N GLY A 47 -1.62 -2.24 -1.61
CA GLY A 47 -0.37 -2.76 -1.07
C GLY A 47 -0.05 -2.14 0.29
N LEU A 48 1.20 -2.31 0.73
CA LEU A 48 1.72 -1.80 1.99
C LEU A 48 3.04 -1.07 1.76
N GLY A 49 3.13 0.21 2.15
CA GLY A 49 4.37 0.95 2.27
C GLY A 49 5.00 0.74 3.64
N THR A 50 6.33 0.82 3.73
CA THR A 50 7.08 0.57 4.97
C THR A 50 7.77 1.83 5.53
N SER A 51 7.86 2.91 4.77
CA SER A 51 8.49 4.17 5.22
C SER A 51 7.83 4.71 6.48
N GLY A 52 8.63 4.98 7.48
CA GLY A 52 8.23 5.41 8.83
C GLY A 52 7.84 4.23 9.73
N PRO A 53 6.69 3.59 9.56
CA PRO A 53 6.20 2.55 10.49
C PRO A 53 7.14 1.34 10.68
N PHE A 54 7.89 0.93 9.66
CA PHE A 54 8.82 -0.20 9.77
C PHE A 54 10.26 0.21 10.12
N GLU A 55 10.53 1.49 10.33
CA GLU A 55 11.84 2.03 10.71
C GLU A 55 12.05 1.94 12.22
N VAL A 56 11.96 0.73 12.76
CA VAL A 56 12.04 0.44 14.20
C VAL A 56 13.28 -0.38 14.55
N GLY A 57 13.59 -0.47 15.83
CA GLY A 57 14.69 -1.27 16.36
C GLY A 57 14.39 -2.77 16.45
N ASP A 58 15.12 -3.44 17.35
CA ASP A 58 15.01 -4.89 17.59
C ASP A 58 14.07 -5.22 18.75
N SER A 59 13.45 -4.21 19.36
CA SER A 59 12.52 -4.38 20.48
C SER A 59 11.30 -5.19 20.07
N PRO A 60 10.99 -6.29 20.78
CA PRO A 60 9.76 -7.05 20.55
C PRO A 60 8.49 -6.20 20.65
N ALA A 61 8.47 -5.18 21.53
CA ALA A 61 7.34 -4.29 21.70
C ALA A 61 7.08 -3.39 20.47
N GLU A 62 8.15 -2.99 19.74
CA GLU A 62 8.02 -2.22 18.50
C GLU A 62 7.64 -3.12 17.32
N ARG A 63 8.12 -4.36 17.30
CA ARG A 63 7.93 -5.31 16.19
C ARG A 63 6.60 -6.07 16.23
N ALA A 64 6.08 -6.38 17.42
CA ALA A 64 4.84 -7.13 17.55
C ALA A 64 3.62 -6.49 16.83
N PRO A 65 3.39 -5.16 16.89
CA PRO A 65 2.34 -4.53 16.10
C PRO A 65 2.54 -4.70 14.58
N LEU A 66 3.78 -4.68 14.10
CA LEU A 66 4.12 -4.84 12.68
C LEU A 66 3.91 -6.28 12.21
N GLN A 67 4.21 -7.27 13.06
CA GLN A 67 3.88 -8.67 12.81
C GLN A 67 2.38 -8.84 12.61
N ALA A 68 1.55 -8.27 13.50
CA ALA A 68 0.10 -8.32 13.39
C ALA A 68 -0.42 -7.61 12.10
N VAL A 69 0.23 -6.51 11.68
CA VAL A 69 -0.08 -5.83 10.41
C VAL A 69 0.20 -6.76 9.22
N LEU A 70 1.36 -7.45 9.18
CA LEU A 70 1.69 -8.38 8.11
C LEU A 70 0.72 -9.58 8.07
N GLU A 71 0.38 -10.15 9.23
CA GLU A 71 -0.60 -11.23 9.33
C GLU A 71 -1.97 -10.83 8.76
N ALA A 72 -2.49 -9.67 9.16
CA ALA A 72 -3.75 -9.14 8.64
C ALA A 72 -3.67 -8.82 7.14
N PHE A 73 -2.54 -8.28 6.67
CA PHE A 73 -2.30 -7.95 5.26
C PHE A 73 -2.39 -9.18 4.35
N PHE A 74 -1.66 -10.24 4.71
CA PHE A 74 -1.69 -11.48 3.94
C PHE A 74 -3.01 -12.27 4.09
N ALA A 75 -3.65 -12.21 5.28
CA ALA A 75 -4.96 -12.82 5.50
C ALA A 75 -6.04 -12.17 4.61
N ALA A 76 -5.94 -10.87 4.34
CA ALA A 76 -6.84 -10.15 3.44
C ALA A 76 -6.61 -10.43 1.94
N GLY A 77 -5.56 -11.18 1.59
CA GLY A 77 -5.21 -11.53 0.22
C GLY A 77 -4.33 -10.49 -0.49
N SER A 78 -3.88 -9.44 0.19
CA SER A 78 -2.90 -8.49 -0.34
C SER A 78 -1.50 -9.08 -0.33
N ARG A 79 -0.59 -8.54 -1.17
CA ARG A 79 0.74 -9.12 -1.30
C ARG A 79 1.87 -8.17 -1.70
N LEU A 80 1.60 -7.00 -2.29
CA LEU A 80 2.64 -6.04 -2.66
C LEU A 80 3.09 -5.24 -1.44
N ILE A 81 4.37 -5.38 -1.07
CA ILE A 81 5.00 -4.59 -0.01
C ILE A 81 6.15 -3.79 -0.63
N ASP A 82 6.11 -2.47 -0.47
CA ASP A 82 7.13 -1.54 -0.97
C ASP A 82 8.01 -1.04 0.16
N THR A 83 9.32 -1.23 0.02
CA THR A 83 10.35 -0.78 0.94
C THR A 83 11.49 -0.07 0.20
N SER A 84 12.57 0.28 0.90
CA SER A 84 13.74 0.93 0.32
C SER A 84 14.95 0.81 1.26
N PRO A 85 16.18 0.72 0.73
CA PRO A 85 17.40 0.85 1.54
C PRO A 85 17.51 2.22 2.22
N MET A 86 16.72 3.22 1.78
CA MET A 86 16.65 4.55 2.39
C MET A 86 15.71 4.64 3.59
N TYR A 87 14.98 3.57 3.90
CA TYR A 87 14.04 3.54 5.02
C TYR A 87 14.68 2.88 6.24
N SER A 88 15.88 3.35 6.62
CA SER A 88 16.60 2.92 7.82
C SER A 88 16.61 1.39 8.00
N SER A 89 15.94 0.86 9.02
CA SER A 89 15.88 -0.56 9.34
C SER A 89 14.76 -1.34 8.63
N ALA A 90 13.92 -0.69 7.81
CA ALA A 90 12.68 -1.27 7.31
C ALA A 90 12.87 -2.58 6.52
N GLU A 91 13.90 -2.69 5.65
CA GLU A 91 14.17 -3.92 4.91
C GLU A 91 14.51 -5.09 5.84
N ARG A 92 15.34 -4.83 6.86
CA ARG A 92 15.72 -5.84 7.86
C ARG A 92 14.51 -6.25 8.70
N VAL A 93 13.75 -5.27 9.20
CA VAL A 93 12.54 -5.53 10.00
C VAL A 93 11.53 -6.35 9.20
N LEU A 94 11.30 -5.99 7.94
CA LEU A 94 10.41 -6.74 7.06
C LEU A 94 10.91 -8.18 6.84
N GLY A 95 12.18 -8.37 6.51
CA GLY A 95 12.76 -9.70 6.30
C GLY A 95 12.78 -10.56 7.56
N ASP A 96 12.85 -9.96 8.76
CA ASP A 96 12.79 -10.69 10.02
C ASP A 96 11.36 -11.11 10.38
N LEU A 97 10.36 -10.33 10.02
CA LEU A 97 8.96 -10.56 10.36
C LEU A 97 8.20 -11.44 9.34
N LEU A 98 8.65 -11.50 8.11
CA LEU A 98 8.03 -12.35 7.09
C LEU A 98 8.28 -13.83 7.41
N THR A 99 7.22 -14.58 7.66
CA THR A 99 7.29 -16.04 7.76
C THR A 99 7.55 -16.69 6.40
N PRO A 100 8.01 -17.96 6.32
CA PRO A 100 8.18 -18.65 5.04
C PRO A 100 6.91 -18.62 4.17
N ALA A 101 5.74 -18.86 4.75
CA ALA A 101 4.46 -18.81 4.03
C ALA A 101 4.08 -17.41 3.53
N MET A 102 4.50 -16.35 4.22
CA MET A 102 4.35 -14.97 3.76
C MET A 102 5.31 -14.67 2.61
N HIS A 103 6.57 -15.12 2.70
CA HIS A 103 7.55 -14.96 1.63
C HIS A 103 7.10 -15.57 0.30
N GLU A 104 6.50 -16.75 0.32
CA GLU A 104 5.99 -17.43 -0.88
C GLU A 104 4.89 -16.60 -1.58
N ARG A 105 4.15 -15.82 -0.83
CA ARG A 105 3.02 -15.00 -1.34
C ARG A 105 3.36 -13.55 -1.58
N ALA A 106 4.45 -13.05 -0.98
CA ALA A 106 4.83 -11.65 -1.05
C ALA A 106 5.24 -11.26 -2.47
N PHE A 107 4.82 -10.06 -2.88
CA PHE A 107 5.42 -9.31 -3.98
C PHE A 107 6.31 -8.24 -3.34
N LEU A 108 7.61 -8.50 -3.31
CA LEU A 108 8.58 -7.63 -2.65
C LEU A 108 9.13 -6.58 -3.62
N ALA A 109 8.81 -5.33 -3.36
CA ALA A 109 9.32 -4.17 -4.08
C ALA A 109 10.32 -3.40 -3.22
N THR A 110 11.50 -3.12 -3.78
CA THR A 110 12.48 -2.23 -3.16
C THR A 110 13.08 -1.27 -4.18
N LYS A 111 14.16 -0.58 -3.81
CA LYS A 111 14.71 0.49 -4.63
C LYS A 111 16.24 0.39 -4.67
N VAL A 112 16.86 1.09 -5.62
CA VAL A 112 18.30 1.39 -5.65
C VAL A 112 18.48 2.90 -5.60
N TRP A 113 19.33 3.37 -4.68
CA TRP A 113 19.61 4.79 -4.49
C TRP A 113 21.09 5.00 -4.15
N THR A 114 21.92 4.88 -5.16
CA THR A 114 23.36 5.13 -5.09
C THR A 114 23.90 5.45 -6.47
N ARG A 115 25.15 5.85 -6.54
CA ARG A 115 25.84 6.09 -7.82
C ARG A 115 26.75 4.90 -8.12
N SER A 116 27.15 4.77 -9.36
CA SER A 116 27.96 3.71 -9.93
C SER A 116 27.29 2.33 -10.00
N GLU A 117 27.70 1.53 -10.96
CA GLU A 117 27.24 0.15 -11.15
C GLU A 117 27.65 -0.74 -9.97
N ARG A 118 28.90 -0.61 -9.49
CA ARG A 118 29.41 -1.42 -8.37
C ARG A 118 28.59 -1.20 -7.10
N ASP A 119 28.40 0.06 -6.72
CA ASP A 119 27.70 0.37 -5.47
C ASP A 119 26.19 0.06 -5.58
N GLY A 120 25.62 0.15 -6.80
CA GLY A 120 24.25 -0.30 -7.11
C GLY A 120 24.07 -1.80 -6.91
N ILE A 121 25.00 -2.60 -7.45
CA ILE A 121 25.01 -4.06 -7.26
C ILE A 121 25.15 -4.42 -5.78
N GLU A 122 26.06 -3.76 -5.07
CA GLU A 122 26.26 -3.98 -3.63
C GLU A 122 24.99 -3.66 -2.83
N GLN A 123 24.38 -2.49 -3.04
CA GLN A 123 23.16 -2.07 -2.35
C GLN A 123 21.99 -3.02 -2.62
N MET A 124 21.73 -3.36 -3.88
CA MET A 124 20.64 -4.27 -4.23
C MET A 124 20.86 -5.69 -3.70
N THR A 125 22.12 -6.17 -3.67
CA THR A 125 22.47 -7.46 -3.08
C THR A 125 22.25 -7.45 -1.57
N HIS A 126 22.61 -6.35 -0.91
CA HIS A 126 22.36 -6.17 0.52
C HIS A 126 20.87 -6.13 0.84
N SER A 127 20.07 -5.39 0.05
CA SER A 127 18.59 -5.39 0.17
C SER A 127 18.00 -6.80 0.07
N ALA A 128 18.46 -7.61 -0.90
CA ALA A 128 18.01 -9.00 -1.04
C ALA A 128 18.35 -9.85 0.19
N GLN A 129 19.53 -9.64 0.79
CA GLN A 129 19.95 -10.32 2.04
C GLN A 129 19.07 -9.89 3.22
N LEU A 130 18.85 -8.58 3.40
CA LEU A 130 18.00 -8.06 4.48
C LEU A 130 16.57 -8.56 4.36
N LEU A 131 16.03 -8.59 3.15
CA LEU A 131 14.69 -9.08 2.85
C LEU A 131 14.60 -10.62 2.84
N LYS A 132 15.72 -11.32 3.03
CA LYS A 132 15.82 -12.80 3.00
C LYS A 132 15.20 -13.42 1.75
N SER A 133 15.35 -12.76 0.61
CA SER A 133 14.76 -13.18 -0.67
C SER A 133 15.86 -13.39 -1.73
N ALA A 134 15.89 -14.56 -2.32
CA ALA A 134 16.83 -14.89 -3.39
C ALA A 134 16.53 -14.14 -4.69
N ARG A 135 15.27 -13.72 -4.89
CA ARG A 135 14.81 -12.97 -6.05
C ARG A 135 13.79 -11.94 -5.62
N LEU A 136 14.05 -10.68 -5.92
CA LEU A 136 13.11 -9.59 -5.68
C LEU A 136 12.10 -9.48 -6.83
N ASP A 137 10.87 -9.07 -6.53
CA ASP A 137 9.86 -8.90 -7.56
C ASP A 137 10.07 -7.60 -8.33
N LEU A 138 10.28 -6.49 -7.65
CA LEU A 138 10.48 -5.18 -8.27
C LEU A 138 11.64 -4.43 -7.62
N ILE A 139 12.56 -3.92 -8.45
CA ILE A 139 13.52 -2.90 -8.01
C ILE A 139 13.32 -1.64 -8.83
N GLN A 140 13.28 -0.50 -8.16
CA GLN A 140 13.02 0.80 -8.76
C GLN A 140 14.22 1.74 -8.57
N VAL A 141 14.61 2.48 -9.62
CA VAL A 141 15.61 3.56 -9.47
C VAL A 141 14.98 4.69 -8.67
N HIS A 142 15.50 4.92 -7.45
CA HIS A 142 14.93 5.86 -6.49
C HIS A 142 15.34 7.30 -6.82
N ASN A 143 14.34 8.16 -6.98
CA ASN A 143 14.51 9.58 -7.31
C ASN A 143 15.38 9.81 -8.56
N LEU A 144 15.38 8.85 -9.50
CA LEU A 144 16.11 8.88 -10.77
C LEU A 144 17.64 9.08 -10.59
N LEU A 145 18.20 8.71 -9.42
CA LEU A 145 19.63 8.88 -9.14
C LEU A 145 20.46 7.93 -9.99
N ASP A 146 21.40 8.48 -10.76
CA ASP A 146 22.27 7.75 -11.70
C ASP A 146 21.48 6.77 -12.60
N LEU A 147 20.40 7.32 -13.18
CA LEU A 147 19.32 6.58 -13.82
C LEU A 147 19.82 5.57 -14.86
N ASP A 148 20.63 6.01 -15.81
CA ASP A 148 21.04 5.16 -16.94
C ASP A 148 21.94 4.00 -16.49
N THR A 149 22.85 4.24 -15.55
CA THR A 149 23.70 3.22 -14.94
C THR A 149 22.85 2.17 -14.19
N GLN A 150 21.92 2.65 -13.36
CA GLN A 150 21.11 1.75 -12.56
C GLN A 150 20.08 0.97 -13.40
N LEU A 151 19.47 1.61 -14.43
CA LEU A 151 18.57 0.91 -15.34
C LEU A 151 19.30 -0.17 -16.16
N LYS A 152 20.53 0.10 -16.62
CA LYS A 152 21.34 -0.93 -17.28
C LYS A 152 21.54 -2.13 -16.37
N THR A 153 22.04 -1.90 -15.16
CA THR A 153 22.29 -2.96 -14.17
C THR A 153 21.01 -3.76 -13.84
N LEU A 154 19.88 -3.07 -13.68
CA LEU A 154 18.59 -3.71 -13.40
C LEU A 154 18.09 -4.56 -14.58
N ASN A 155 18.29 -4.11 -15.82
CA ASN A 155 17.94 -4.90 -17.00
C ASN A 155 18.83 -6.16 -17.12
N ASP A 156 20.11 -6.05 -16.80
CA ASP A 156 21.02 -7.20 -16.74
C ASP A 156 20.56 -8.18 -15.63
N TRP A 157 20.14 -7.69 -14.47
CA TRP A 157 19.58 -8.50 -13.39
C TRP A 157 18.25 -9.15 -13.78
N LYS A 158 17.41 -8.45 -14.51
CA LYS A 158 16.14 -9.01 -15.03
C LYS A 158 16.42 -10.13 -16.02
N ALA A 159 17.34 -9.94 -16.95
CA ALA A 159 17.77 -10.97 -17.90
C ALA A 159 18.35 -12.20 -17.21
N ALA A 160 19.08 -12.01 -16.10
CA ALA A 160 19.64 -13.08 -15.25
C ALA A 160 18.62 -13.72 -14.29
N GLY A 161 17.36 -13.27 -14.25
CA GLY A 161 16.30 -13.78 -13.38
C GLY A 161 16.46 -13.40 -11.90
N ARG A 162 17.31 -12.43 -11.56
CA ARG A 162 17.54 -11.94 -10.18
C ARG A 162 16.46 -10.96 -9.72
N VAL A 163 15.80 -10.26 -10.63
CA VAL A 163 14.64 -9.42 -10.42
C VAL A 163 13.59 -9.71 -11.48
N ARG A 164 12.30 -9.62 -11.13
CA ARG A 164 11.21 -9.88 -12.08
C ARG A 164 10.82 -8.65 -12.87
N TYR A 165 10.75 -7.51 -12.21
CA TYR A 165 10.29 -6.24 -12.77
C TYR A 165 11.26 -5.11 -12.47
N VAL A 166 11.37 -4.18 -13.41
CA VAL A 166 12.21 -2.98 -13.31
C VAL A 166 11.33 -1.74 -13.36
N GLY A 167 11.60 -0.78 -12.47
CA GLY A 167 10.84 0.45 -12.41
C GLY A 167 11.66 1.68 -12.04
N ILE A 168 10.95 2.79 -11.97
CA ILE A 168 11.47 4.08 -11.50
C ILE A 168 10.51 4.66 -10.47
N THR A 169 11.01 5.50 -9.55
CA THR A 169 10.16 6.17 -8.58
C THR A 169 10.62 7.58 -8.28
N HIS A 170 9.66 8.45 -8.04
CA HIS A 170 9.87 9.75 -7.41
C HIS A 170 8.63 10.14 -6.58
N TYR A 171 8.83 10.93 -5.51
CA TYR A 171 7.76 11.26 -4.56
C TYR A 171 7.26 12.71 -4.67
N THR A 172 7.85 13.55 -5.55
CA THR A 172 7.46 14.95 -5.69
C THR A 172 6.77 15.24 -7.02
N VAL A 173 5.83 16.19 -7.01
CA VAL A 173 5.11 16.65 -8.20
C VAL A 173 6.07 17.22 -9.24
N ASN A 174 7.08 17.97 -8.82
CA ASN A 174 8.04 18.61 -9.72
C ASN A 174 8.84 17.61 -10.58
N ALA A 175 8.99 16.36 -10.10
CA ALA A 175 9.69 15.31 -10.85
C ALA A 175 8.80 14.61 -11.88
N GLN A 176 7.49 14.82 -11.88
CA GLN A 176 6.57 14.09 -12.77
C GLN A 176 6.86 14.33 -14.25
N ALA A 177 7.31 15.54 -14.61
CA ALA A 177 7.73 15.83 -15.98
C ALA A 177 8.99 15.03 -16.39
N GLU A 178 9.91 14.76 -15.46
CA GLU A 178 11.08 13.91 -15.74
C GLU A 178 10.66 12.44 -15.84
N LEU A 179 9.78 11.94 -14.97
CA LEU A 179 9.23 10.60 -15.10
C LEU A 179 8.59 10.36 -16.46
N VAL A 180 7.87 11.35 -17.02
CA VAL A 180 7.32 11.30 -18.38
C VAL A 180 8.44 11.08 -19.39
N ARG A 181 9.52 11.91 -19.35
CA ARG A 181 10.65 11.78 -20.28
C ARG A 181 11.34 10.42 -20.20
N VAL A 182 11.46 9.87 -18.99
CA VAL A 182 12.06 8.55 -18.78
C VAL A 182 11.19 7.44 -19.36
N ILE A 183 9.85 7.46 -19.13
CA ILE A 183 8.91 6.48 -19.69
C ILE A 183 8.90 6.53 -21.24
N GLU A 184 9.11 7.72 -21.85
CA GLU A 184 9.19 7.86 -23.30
C GLU A 184 10.45 7.22 -23.89
N ARG A 185 11.57 7.19 -23.13
CA ARG A 185 12.89 6.72 -23.61
C ARG A 185 13.20 5.26 -23.25
N HIS A 186 12.67 4.77 -22.13
CA HIS A 186 13.04 3.46 -21.57
C HIS A 186 11.83 2.52 -21.50
N ARG A 187 12.09 1.22 -21.64
CA ARG A 187 11.11 0.18 -21.36
C ARG A 187 11.12 -0.11 -19.87
N LEU A 188 10.01 0.14 -19.22
CA LEU A 188 9.80 -0.05 -17.79
C LEU A 188 8.61 -0.96 -17.54
N ASP A 189 8.65 -1.72 -16.45
CA ASP A 189 7.49 -2.47 -15.99
C ASP A 189 6.64 -1.64 -15.03
N PHE A 190 7.28 -0.79 -14.21
CA PHE A 190 6.62 0.00 -13.18
C PHE A 190 7.11 1.45 -13.16
N VAL A 191 6.20 2.34 -12.78
CA VAL A 191 6.50 3.70 -12.35
C VAL A 191 5.78 3.97 -11.03
N GLN A 192 6.47 4.61 -10.07
CA GLN A 192 5.89 4.98 -8.79
C GLN A 192 5.97 6.49 -8.58
N PHE A 193 4.86 7.12 -8.21
CA PHE A 193 4.79 8.57 -7.97
C PHE A 193 3.63 8.92 -7.04
N ASN A 194 3.64 10.18 -6.55
CA ASN A 194 2.59 10.70 -5.70
C ASN A 194 1.35 11.09 -6.52
N TYR A 195 0.19 10.70 -6.00
CA TYR A 195 -1.11 11.01 -6.57
C TYR A 195 -2.19 10.91 -5.48
N SER A 196 -3.04 11.94 -5.37
CA SER A 196 -4.09 12.03 -4.36
C SER A 196 -5.27 12.86 -4.85
N PRO A 197 -6.39 12.95 -4.09
CA PRO A 197 -7.50 13.85 -4.43
C PRO A 197 -7.10 15.33 -4.63
N VAL A 198 -6.02 15.79 -3.97
CA VAL A 198 -5.54 17.18 -4.03
C VAL A 198 -4.27 17.33 -4.88
N THR A 199 -3.56 16.25 -5.17
CA THR A 199 -2.35 16.24 -6.00
C THR A 199 -2.63 15.50 -7.30
N ARG A 200 -3.19 16.19 -8.30
CA ARG A 200 -3.76 15.61 -9.53
C ARG A 200 -2.95 15.86 -10.80
N ALA A 201 -1.77 16.46 -10.72
CA ALA A 201 -0.97 16.80 -11.88
C ALA A 201 -0.67 15.59 -12.80
N ALA A 202 -0.53 14.39 -12.24
CA ALA A 202 -0.30 13.16 -12.99
C ALA A 202 -1.43 12.80 -13.98
N GLU A 203 -2.66 13.28 -13.77
CA GLU A 203 -3.80 13.04 -14.67
C GLU A 203 -3.60 13.67 -16.06
N GLN A 204 -2.79 14.74 -16.17
CA GLN A 204 -2.60 15.46 -17.41
C GLN A 204 -1.77 14.68 -18.44
N ARG A 205 -0.70 14.01 -18.01
CA ARG A 205 0.20 13.30 -18.93
C ARG A 205 0.74 11.97 -18.36
N LEU A 206 1.19 11.92 -17.11
CA LEU A 206 1.93 10.79 -16.58
C LEU A 206 1.09 9.50 -16.50
N LEU A 207 -0.14 9.58 -15.98
CA LEU A 207 -1.08 8.46 -15.94
C LEU A 207 -1.51 7.99 -17.34
N PRO A 208 -1.93 8.88 -18.26
CA PRO A 208 -2.21 8.50 -19.65
C PRO A 208 -1.01 7.82 -20.33
N LEU A 209 0.19 8.39 -20.20
CA LEU A 209 1.40 7.83 -20.80
C LEU A 209 1.75 6.44 -20.24
N ALA A 210 1.64 6.26 -18.93
CA ALA A 210 1.86 4.94 -18.31
C ALA A 210 0.92 3.89 -18.91
N ALA A 211 -0.36 4.21 -19.10
CA ALA A 211 -1.33 3.34 -19.76
C ALA A 211 -0.97 3.08 -21.23
N GLU A 212 -0.62 4.12 -22.01
CA GLU A 212 -0.21 4.01 -23.40
C GLU A 212 1.00 3.08 -23.60
N ARG A 213 1.95 3.13 -22.65
CA ARG A 213 3.21 2.38 -22.70
C ARG A 213 3.12 1.01 -22.00
N GLY A 214 1.98 0.67 -21.42
CA GLY A 214 1.82 -0.59 -20.68
C GLY A 214 2.69 -0.66 -19.43
N VAL A 215 2.89 0.47 -18.73
CA VAL A 215 3.67 0.58 -17.50
C VAL A 215 2.71 0.54 -16.30
N ALA A 216 2.94 -0.36 -15.36
CA ALA A 216 2.16 -0.45 -14.13
C ALA A 216 2.44 0.75 -13.22
N VAL A 217 1.41 1.29 -12.57
CA VAL A 217 1.51 2.47 -11.71
C VAL A 217 1.37 2.08 -10.25
N LEU A 218 2.39 2.39 -9.45
CA LEU A 218 2.31 2.42 -7.99
C LEU A 218 2.10 3.86 -7.51
N VAL A 219 1.18 4.05 -6.57
CA VAL A 219 0.93 5.36 -5.98
C VAL A 219 1.49 5.42 -4.57
N ASN A 220 2.48 6.29 -4.35
CA ASN A 220 2.99 6.63 -3.03
C ASN A 220 2.31 7.89 -2.48
N ARG A 221 2.48 8.18 -1.18
CA ARG A 221 1.94 9.36 -0.48
C ARG A 221 0.45 9.64 -0.76
N PRO A 222 -0.43 8.63 -0.73
CA PRO A 222 -1.84 8.81 -1.05
C PRO A 222 -2.58 9.75 -0.09
N PHE A 223 -2.01 9.99 1.10
CA PHE A 223 -2.58 10.81 2.16
C PHE A 223 -1.78 12.10 2.42
N GLU A 224 -0.84 12.49 1.54
CA GLU A 224 -0.01 13.69 1.66
C GLU A 224 0.68 13.79 3.05
N ASP A 225 1.23 12.67 3.53
CA ASP A 225 1.82 12.52 4.87
C ASP A 225 0.84 12.90 6.02
N GLY A 226 -0.46 12.73 5.78
CA GLY A 226 -1.54 13.07 6.71
C GLY A 226 -2.16 14.45 6.49
N ALA A 227 -1.53 15.35 5.75
CA ALA A 227 -2.04 16.70 5.48
C ALA A 227 -3.41 16.68 4.77
N LEU A 228 -3.67 15.64 3.98
CA LEU A 228 -4.95 15.44 3.29
C LEU A 228 -6.16 15.47 4.25
N PHE A 229 -5.98 15.05 5.50
CA PHE A 229 -7.08 14.96 6.47
C PHE A 229 -7.36 16.27 7.21
N THR A 230 -6.50 17.28 7.09
CA THR A 230 -6.67 18.57 7.79
C THR A 230 -8.01 19.25 7.48
N PRO A 231 -8.43 19.37 6.19
CA PRO A 231 -9.70 20.05 5.87
C PRO A 231 -10.94 19.27 6.31
N VAL A 232 -10.81 17.95 6.51
CA VAL A 232 -11.93 17.05 6.83
C VAL A 232 -11.94 16.58 8.29
N HIS A 233 -11.01 17.08 9.10
CA HIS A 233 -10.90 16.69 10.51
C HIS A 233 -12.20 17.02 11.26
N GLY A 234 -12.75 16.03 11.96
CA GLY A 234 -13.99 16.15 12.71
C GLY A 234 -15.27 16.27 11.85
N LYS A 235 -15.17 16.29 10.53
CA LYS A 235 -16.34 16.34 9.65
C LYS A 235 -16.89 14.93 9.41
N PRO A 236 -18.24 14.75 9.38
CA PRO A 236 -18.84 13.50 8.95
C PRO A 236 -18.58 13.28 7.45
N LEU A 237 -18.61 12.02 7.02
CA LEU A 237 -18.61 11.70 5.59
C LEU A 237 -19.84 12.32 4.90
N PRO A 238 -19.70 12.78 3.65
CA PRO A 238 -20.84 13.21 2.84
C PRO A 238 -21.88 12.10 2.69
N GLY A 239 -23.16 12.42 2.71
CA GLY A 239 -24.23 11.42 2.63
C GLY A 239 -24.14 10.50 1.40
N TRP A 240 -23.65 11.01 0.27
CA TRP A 240 -23.42 10.22 -0.95
C TRP A 240 -22.26 9.22 -0.86
N ALA A 241 -21.37 9.34 0.15
CA ALA A 241 -20.26 8.40 0.34
C ALA A 241 -20.74 6.97 0.64
N ALA A 242 -21.91 6.81 1.22
CA ALA A 242 -22.54 5.51 1.48
C ALA A 242 -22.75 4.69 0.19
N GLU A 243 -22.97 5.34 -0.97
CA GLU A 243 -23.11 4.67 -2.27
C GLU A 243 -21.80 3.97 -2.72
N LEU A 244 -20.67 4.41 -2.18
CA LEU A 244 -19.34 3.83 -2.43
C LEU A 244 -18.94 2.82 -1.36
N GLU A 245 -19.82 2.51 -0.41
CA GLU A 245 -19.57 1.53 0.66
C GLU A 245 -18.34 1.89 1.51
N VAL A 246 -18.06 3.19 1.71
CA VAL A 246 -16.94 3.68 2.50
C VAL A 246 -17.37 4.09 3.90
N THR A 247 -16.51 3.88 4.88
CA THR A 247 -16.75 4.17 6.31
C THR A 247 -15.80 5.21 6.87
N SER A 248 -14.80 5.65 6.08
CA SER A 248 -13.80 6.64 6.50
C SER A 248 -13.39 7.58 5.36
N TRP A 249 -12.85 8.74 5.73
CA TRP A 249 -12.21 9.66 4.80
C TRP A 249 -10.99 9.04 4.11
N GLY A 250 -10.27 8.13 4.82
CA GLY A 250 -9.16 7.37 4.25
C GLY A 250 -9.62 6.49 3.09
N GLN A 251 -10.70 5.71 3.29
CA GLN A 251 -11.28 4.89 2.23
C GLN A 251 -11.76 5.74 1.04
N LEU A 252 -12.37 6.90 1.32
CA LEU A 252 -12.86 7.78 0.27
C LEU A 252 -11.71 8.31 -0.61
N ALA A 253 -10.61 8.73 0.03
CA ALA A 253 -9.40 9.17 -0.68
C ALA A 253 -8.78 8.05 -1.52
N LEU A 254 -8.64 6.84 -0.96
CA LEU A 254 -8.09 5.70 -1.69
C LEU A 254 -8.97 5.28 -2.86
N LYS A 255 -10.30 5.28 -2.70
CA LYS A 255 -11.22 4.98 -3.82
C LYS A 255 -11.11 6.00 -4.95
N PHE A 256 -10.87 7.27 -4.66
CA PHE A 256 -10.54 8.26 -5.69
C PHE A 256 -9.34 7.82 -6.51
N ILE A 257 -8.26 7.40 -5.87
CA ILE A 257 -7.02 7.00 -6.54
C ILE A 257 -7.24 5.71 -7.34
N ILE A 258 -7.81 4.66 -6.72
CA ILE A 258 -8.08 3.36 -7.36
C ILE A 258 -8.98 3.50 -8.59
N SER A 259 -9.92 4.45 -8.57
CA SER A 259 -10.86 4.64 -9.68
C SER A 259 -10.21 5.12 -10.97
N HIS A 260 -8.97 5.63 -10.93
CA HIS A 260 -8.24 5.92 -12.16
C HIS A 260 -7.74 4.62 -12.80
N PRO A 261 -8.12 4.32 -14.07
CA PRO A 261 -7.88 3.00 -14.67
C PRO A 261 -6.39 2.66 -14.86
N ALA A 262 -5.52 3.66 -14.96
CA ALA A 262 -4.07 3.46 -15.08
C ALA A 262 -3.39 3.10 -13.74
N VAL A 263 -4.05 3.28 -12.60
CA VAL A 263 -3.46 2.94 -11.29
C VAL A 263 -3.51 1.43 -11.08
N THR A 264 -2.35 0.82 -10.82
CA THR A 264 -2.23 -0.61 -10.54
C THR A 264 -2.37 -0.91 -9.06
N CYS A 265 -1.61 -0.21 -8.20
CA CYS A 265 -1.65 -0.45 -6.76
C CYS A 265 -1.27 0.83 -5.99
N ILE A 266 -1.85 1.00 -4.81
CA ILE A 266 -1.52 2.09 -3.87
C ILE A 266 -0.78 1.48 -2.69
N ILE A 267 0.23 2.19 -2.16
CA ILE A 267 1.09 1.71 -1.08
C ILE A 267 1.03 2.61 0.16
N PRO A 268 -0.13 2.75 0.83
CA PRO A 268 -0.22 3.48 2.08
C PRO A 268 0.62 2.78 3.16
N ALA A 269 1.42 3.55 3.91
CA ALA A 269 2.23 3.03 5.01
C ALA A 269 1.44 3.05 6.32
N THR A 270 1.52 1.97 7.10
CA THR A 270 0.94 1.90 8.44
C THR A 270 1.60 0.84 9.31
N GLY A 271 1.66 1.11 10.62
CA GLY A 271 2.06 0.15 11.66
C GLY A 271 0.87 -0.29 12.56
N LYS A 272 -0.38 0.00 12.15
CA LYS A 272 -1.58 -0.30 12.94
C LYS A 272 -2.56 -1.14 12.15
N VAL A 273 -3.00 -2.26 12.71
CA VAL A 273 -3.97 -3.17 12.06
C VAL A 273 -5.26 -2.45 11.68
N ALA A 274 -5.81 -1.61 12.56
CA ALA A 274 -7.04 -0.87 12.27
C ALA A 274 -6.91 0.06 11.03
N HIS A 275 -5.76 0.72 10.85
CA HIS A 275 -5.52 1.54 9.67
C HIS A 275 -5.32 0.68 8.42
N LEU A 276 -4.67 -0.49 8.56
CA LEU A 276 -4.53 -1.43 7.45
C LEU A 276 -5.89 -1.94 6.98
N GLU A 277 -6.73 -2.39 7.90
CA GLU A 277 -8.09 -2.88 7.59
C GLU A 277 -8.93 -1.81 6.93
N ASP A 278 -8.84 -0.56 7.41
CA ASP A 278 -9.50 0.59 6.79
C ASP A 278 -9.01 0.82 5.35
N ASN A 279 -7.70 0.81 5.13
CA ASN A 279 -7.12 0.94 3.79
C ASN A 279 -7.57 -0.20 2.85
N LEU A 280 -7.54 -1.44 3.34
CA LEU A 280 -7.96 -2.63 2.58
C LEU A 280 -9.45 -2.58 2.21
N GLY A 281 -10.28 -1.98 3.06
CA GLY A 281 -11.70 -1.73 2.79
C GLY A 281 -11.93 -0.88 1.52
N ALA A 282 -11.06 0.08 1.24
CA ALA A 282 -11.12 0.88 0.01
C ALA A 282 -10.92 0.06 -1.28
N GLY A 283 -10.16 -1.03 -1.19
CA GLY A 283 -9.88 -1.94 -2.31
C GLY A 283 -11.01 -2.90 -2.64
N ARG A 284 -12.23 -2.67 -2.16
CA ARG A 284 -13.41 -3.54 -2.34
C ARG A 284 -14.64 -2.75 -2.78
N GLY A 285 -15.64 -3.44 -3.33
CA GLY A 285 -16.93 -2.84 -3.68
C GLY A 285 -16.83 -1.82 -4.82
N ARG A 286 -17.77 -0.86 -4.85
CA ARG A 286 -17.93 0.09 -5.95
C ARG A 286 -16.83 1.15 -6.00
N LEU A 287 -16.42 1.49 -7.22
CA LEU A 287 -15.54 2.62 -7.49
C LEU A 287 -16.33 3.85 -7.95
N PRO A 288 -15.87 5.08 -7.61
CA PRO A 288 -16.50 6.30 -8.07
C PRO A 288 -16.37 6.46 -9.60
N ASP A 289 -17.43 6.94 -10.22
CA ASP A 289 -17.41 7.46 -11.59
C ASP A 289 -16.74 8.84 -11.66
N ALA A 290 -16.64 9.41 -12.86
CA ALA A 290 -16.01 10.71 -13.09
C ALA A 290 -16.65 11.83 -12.23
N ARG A 291 -17.97 11.87 -12.11
CA ARG A 291 -18.69 12.86 -11.30
C ARG A 291 -18.37 12.71 -9.82
N ARG A 292 -18.39 11.47 -9.31
CA ARG A 292 -18.06 11.19 -7.90
C ARG A 292 -16.60 11.49 -7.59
N ARG A 293 -15.69 11.25 -8.52
CA ARG A 293 -14.28 11.64 -8.39
C ARG A 293 -14.13 13.15 -8.13
N GLU A 294 -14.83 13.99 -8.90
CA GLU A 294 -14.76 15.44 -8.69
C GLU A 294 -15.37 15.85 -7.34
N LEU A 295 -16.48 15.25 -6.91
CA LEU A 295 -17.04 15.48 -5.59
C LEU A 295 -16.09 15.08 -4.46
N ILE A 296 -15.36 13.96 -4.63
CA ILE A 296 -14.33 13.53 -3.67
C ILE A 296 -13.22 14.57 -3.60
N ALA A 297 -12.67 14.99 -4.75
CA ALA A 297 -11.58 15.97 -4.78
C ALA A 297 -12.00 17.29 -4.09
N GLN A 298 -13.21 17.79 -4.36
CA GLN A 298 -13.76 19.00 -3.74
C GLN A 298 -13.94 18.87 -2.22
N ALA A 299 -14.22 17.69 -1.71
CA ALA A 299 -14.43 17.47 -0.28
C ALA A 299 -13.12 17.57 0.55
N PHE A 300 -11.98 17.47 -0.08
CA PHE A 300 -10.66 17.58 0.56
C PHE A 300 -9.99 18.96 0.42
N VAL A 301 -10.71 19.95 -0.10
CA VAL A 301 -10.19 21.33 -0.30
C VAL A 301 -10.76 22.32 0.72
#